data_5f2f96e869b2eb080b6bda1a6e414bf6
#
_entry.id   5f2f96e869b2eb080b6bda1a6e414bf6
#
_cell.length_a   1.000
_cell.length_b   1.000
_cell.length_c   1.000
_cell.angle_alpha   90.00
_cell.angle_beta   90.00
_cell.angle_gamma   90.00
#
_symmetry.space_group_name_H-M   'P 1'
#
loop_
_entity.id
_entity.type
_entity.pdbx_description
1 polymer ?
#
loop_
_entity_poly.entity_id
_entity_poly.type
_entity_poly.pdbx_seq_one_letter_code
_entity_poly.pdbx_strand_id
1 'polypeptide(L)'
;IRDRAHIALGDCKKAHQIIENSLDKKWNSELVSIYADCMKGNVTRQIEYAETWWLKFYPNDFNLLLTLGKLCIRCELWGKAQNYLEESLAIKSSYEAHLMLALLNEKIGNPEIARAHYTKGLEASQNPGVGKFSDKTLGAIPAKLLIHKN
;
A
#
# COMPACT_ATOMS: atom_id res chain seq x y z
N ILE A 1 6.39 -14.12 10.39
CA ILE A 1 5.59 -14.56 11.55
C ILE A 1 5.94 -13.73 12.77
N ARG A 2 7.23 -13.61 13.03
CA ARG A 2 7.72 -12.83 14.16
C ARG A 2 7.33 -11.35 14.03
N ASP A 3 7.45 -10.82 12.81
CA ASP A 3 7.09 -9.44 12.50
C ASP A 3 5.60 -9.20 12.72
N ARG A 4 4.77 -10.14 12.27
CA ARG A 4 3.32 -10.03 12.46
C ARG A 4 2.92 -10.15 13.93
N ALA A 5 3.65 -10.94 14.72
CA ALA A 5 3.38 -11.04 16.14
C ALA A 5 3.58 -9.70 16.84
N HIS A 6 4.66 -8.99 16.51
CA HIS A 6 4.92 -7.67 17.09
C HIS A 6 3.87 -6.65 16.64
N ILE A 7 3.45 -6.70 15.38
CA ILE A 7 2.40 -5.83 14.88
C ILE A 7 1.10 -6.09 15.64
N ALA A 8 0.74 -7.36 15.83
CA ALA A 8 -0.48 -7.75 16.53
C ALA A 8 -0.49 -7.29 17.97
N LEU A 9 0.69 -7.24 18.61
CA LEU A 9 0.84 -6.77 19.97
C LEU A 9 0.95 -5.25 20.06
N GLY A 10 0.97 -4.56 18.92
CA GLY A 10 1.05 -3.10 18.90
C GLY A 10 2.45 -2.53 19.08
N ASP A 11 3.47 -3.36 19.08
CA ASP A 11 4.86 -2.92 19.20
C ASP A 11 5.44 -2.57 17.83
N CYS A 12 5.00 -1.44 17.29
CA CYS A 12 5.40 -1.01 15.95
C CYS A 12 6.91 -0.78 15.83
N LYS A 13 7.50 -0.15 16.83
CA LYS A 13 8.93 0.16 16.76
C LYS A 13 9.76 -1.10 16.59
N LYS A 14 9.45 -2.11 17.35
CA LYS A 14 10.19 -3.37 17.29
C LYS A 14 9.92 -4.11 15.99
N ALA A 15 8.67 -4.10 15.54
CA ALA A 15 8.30 -4.70 14.26
C ALA A 15 9.07 -4.02 13.11
N HIS A 16 9.13 -2.69 13.11
CA HIS A 16 9.87 -1.95 12.10
C HIS A 16 11.36 -2.32 12.10
N GLN A 17 11.97 -2.42 13.29
CA GLN A 17 13.37 -2.79 13.39
C GLN A 17 13.64 -4.18 12.84
N ILE A 18 12.79 -5.12 13.13
CA ILE A 18 12.93 -6.50 12.65
C ILE A 18 12.83 -6.53 11.12
N ILE A 19 11.82 -5.85 10.57
CA ILE A 19 11.62 -5.80 9.12
C ILE A 19 12.80 -5.12 8.44
N GLU A 20 13.25 -3.98 8.97
CA GLU A 20 14.38 -3.23 8.42
C GLU A 20 15.64 -4.09 8.41
N ASN A 21 15.94 -4.75 9.52
CA ASN A 21 17.11 -5.62 9.61
C ASN A 21 17.04 -6.79 8.64
N SER A 22 15.87 -7.39 8.50
CA SER A 22 15.66 -8.51 7.58
C SER A 22 15.87 -8.08 6.14
N LEU A 23 15.30 -6.94 5.75
CA LEU A 23 15.38 -6.43 4.38
C LEU A 23 16.80 -5.94 4.04
N ASP A 24 17.51 -5.39 5.02
CA ASP A 24 18.89 -4.96 4.82
C ASP A 24 19.83 -6.14 4.56
N LYS A 25 19.50 -7.30 5.11
CA LYS A 25 20.29 -8.52 4.88
C LYS A 25 19.93 -9.18 3.57
N LYS A 26 18.64 -9.26 3.27
CA LYS A 26 18.14 -9.89 2.05
C LYS A 26 16.84 -9.26 1.65
N TRP A 27 16.79 -8.70 0.45
CA TRP A 27 15.59 -8.06 -0.06
C TRP A 27 14.47 -9.09 -0.26
N ASN A 28 13.28 -8.72 0.18
CA ASN A 28 12.08 -9.55 0.02
C ASN A 28 10.90 -8.61 -0.21
N SER A 29 10.43 -8.56 -1.44
CA SER A 29 9.34 -7.66 -1.84
C SER A 29 8.05 -7.92 -1.06
N GLU A 30 7.77 -9.17 -0.73
CA GLU A 30 6.57 -9.49 0.05
C GLU A 30 6.67 -8.98 1.48
N LEU A 31 7.86 -9.04 2.07
CA LEU A 31 8.06 -8.52 3.42
C LEU A 31 7.87 -7.02 3.49
N VAL A 32 8.27 -6.30 2.44
CA VAL A 32 8.07 -4.85 2.37
C VAL A 32 6.59 -4.51 2.51
N SER A 33 5.70 -5.33 1.95
CA SER A 33 4.28 -5.03 1.95
C SER A 33 3.67 -4.94 3.35
N ILE A 34 4.29 -5.55 4.36
CA ILE A 34 3.77 -5.46 5.74
C ILE A 34 4.38 -4.33 6.55
N TYR A 35 5.37 -3.63 6.00
CA TYR A 35 6.04 -2.54 6.71
C TYR A 35 5.08 -1.40 7.08
N ALA A 36 4.08 -1.15 6.25
CA ALA A 36 3.08 -0.13 6.49
C ALA A 36 1.86 -0.62 7.29
N ASP A 37 1.84 -1.88 7.70
CA ASP A 37 0.73 -2.41 8.49
C ASP A 37 0.67 -1.82 9.88
N CYS A 38 1.79 -1.32 10.39
CA CYS A 38 1.86 -0.69 11.69
C CYS A 38 2.39 0.73 11.53
N MET A 39 1.50 1.70 11.61
CA MET A 39 1.83 3.11 11.42
C MET A 39 1.61 3.94 12.69
N LYS A 40 1.83 3.34 13.83
CA LYS A 40 1.85 4.04 15.11
C LYS A 40 3.27 4.50 15.36
N GLY A 41 3.44 5.73 15.81
CA GLY A 41 4.76 6.26 16.09
C GLY A 41 5.28 7.10 14.93
N ASN A 42 6.56 6.99 14.62
CA ASN A 42 7.22 7.89 13.68
C ASN A 42 7.15 7.38 12.24
N VAL A 43 6.05 7.69 11.56
CA VAL A 43 5.85 7.28 10.17
C VAL A 43 6.81 8.02 9.23
N THR A 44 7.15 9.27 9.54
CA THR A 44 8.13 10.03 8.75
C THR A 44 9.47 9.29 8.70
N ARG A 45 9.88 8.72 9.82
CA ARG A 45 11.11 7.93 9.86
C ARG A 45 11.02 6.69 8.95
N GLN A 46 9.86 6.04 8.92
CA GLN A 46 9.66 4.89 8.03
C GLN A 46 9.83 5.31 6.57
N ILE A 47 9.25 6.45 6.19
CA ILE A 47 9.36 6.96 4.82
C ILE A 47 10.83 7.25 4.49
N GLU A 48 11.51 7.97 5.36
CA GLU A 48 12.92 8.32 5.15
C GLU A 48 13.80 7.09 5.02
N TYR A 49 13.57 6.09 5.88
CA TYR A 49 14.34 4.86 5.83
C TYR A 49 14.13 4.13 4.51
N ALA A 50 12.87 3.98 4.10
CA ALA A 50 12.55 3.29 2.86
C ALA A 50 13.11 4.04 1.64
N GLU A 51 13.03 5.36 1.62
CA GLU A 51 13.55 6.15 0.51
C GLU A 51 15.09 6.09 0.44
N THR A 52 15.75 6.16 1.59
CA THR A 52 17.20 6.19 1.65
C THR A 52 17.84 4.83 1.35
N TRP A 53 17.31 3.77 1.95
CA TRP A 53 17.97 2.47 1.94
C TRP A 53 17.39 1.47 0.96
N TRP A 54 16.11 1.62 0.62
CA TRP A 54 15.44 0.64 -0.25
C TRP A 54 15.15 1.17 -1.64
N LEU A 55 14.53 2.34 -1.74
CA LEU A 55 14.11 2.89 -3.03
C LEU A 55 15.30 3.12 -3.96
N LYS A 56 16.43 3.48 -3.41
CA LYS A 56 17.65 3.71 -4.17
C LYS A 56 18.08 2.48 -4.97
N PHE A 57 17.89 1.30 -4.40
CA PHE A 57 18.32 0.05 -5.02
C PHE A 57 17.16 -0.69 -5.70
N TYR A 58 15.94 -0.42 -5.31
CA TYR A 58 14.75 -1.12 -5.83
C TYR A 58 13.69 -0.13 -6.29
N PRO A 59 14.02 0.77 -7.22
CA PRO A 59 13.10 1.84 -7.62
C PRO A 59 11.87 1.34 -8.37
N ASN A 60 11.92 0.11 -8.88
CA ASN A 60 10.81 -0.48 -9.65
C ASN A 60 10.13 -1.63 -8.93
N ASP A 61 10.28 -1.72 -7.62
CA ASP A 61 9.58 -2.73 -6.83
C ASP A 61 8.18 -2.22 -6.50
N PHE A 62 7.15 -2.86 -7.09
CA PHE A 62 5.79 -2.34 -6.93
C PHE A 62 5.29 -2.39 -5.49
N ASN A 63 5.71 -3.39 -4.70
CA ASN A 63 5.33 -3.46 -3.29
C ASN A 63 5.96 -2.34 -2.47
N LEU A 64 7.21 -1.99 -2.78
CA LEU A 64 7.87 -0.87 -2.12
C LEU A 64 7.18 0.45 -2.46
N LEU A 65 6.86 0.66 -3.73
CA LEU A 65 6.15 1.88 -4.15
C LEU A 65 4.77 1.98 -3.52
N LEU A 66 4.05 0.87 -3.47
CA LEU A 66 2.75 0.82 -2.82
C LEU A 66 2.86 1.12 -1.33
N THR A 67 3.85 0.54 -0.66
CA THR A 67 4.10 0.76 0.76
C THR A 67 4.43 2.22 1.04
N LEU A 68 5.31 2.82 0.22
CA LEU A 68 5.62 4.24 0.35
C LEU A 68 4.39 5.11 0.14
N GLY A 69 3.53 4.74 -0.82
CA GLY A 69 2.27 5.43 -1.03
C GLY A 69 1.39 5.43 0.21
N LYS A 70 1.25 4.28 0.85
CA LYS A 70 0.46 4.15 2.08
C LYS A 70 1.02 5.00 3.22
N LEU A 71 2.33 4.96 3.41
CA LEU A 71 2.99 5.74 4.45
C LEU A 71 2.80 7.24 4.20
N CYS A 72 2.93 7.66 2.95
CA CYS A 72 2.76 9.07 2.59
C CYS A 72 1.31 9.54 2.80
N ILE A 73 0.31 8.70 2.52
CA ILE A 73 -1.08 9.04 2.83
C ILE A 73 -1.24 9.28 4.33
N ARG A 74 -0.65 8.44 5.14
CA ARG A 74 -0.75 8.56 6.60
C ARG A 74 -0.17 9.89 7.09
N CYS A 75 0.88 10.39 6.42
CA CYS A 75 1.50 11.67 6.76
C CYS A 75 0.91 12.84 5.98
N GLU A 76 -0.16 12.62 5.22
CA GLU A 76 -0.83 13.63 4.41
C GLU A 76 0.11 14.28 3.37
N LEU A 77 1.07 13.51 2.90
CA LEU A 77 1.96 13.91 1.82
C LEU A 77 1.32 13.50 0.49
N TRP A 78 0.25 14.22 0.13
CA TRP A 78 -0.63 13.82 -0.96
C TRP A 78 0.07 13.68 -2.31
N GLY A 79 0.92 14.65 -2.65
CA GLY A 79 1.64 14.62 -3.92
C GLY A 79 2.60 13.44 -4.03
N LYS A 80 3.37 13.20 -2.98
CA LYS A 80 4.29 12.05 -2.95
C LYS A 80 3.51 10.73 -2.99
N ALA A 81 2.42 10.66 -2.23
CA ALA A 81 1.59 9.47 -2.21
C ALA A 81 1.06 9.14 -3.59
N GLN A 82 0.53 10.14 -4.28
CA GLN A 82 0.00 9.95 -5.62
C GLN A 82 1.07 9.47 -6.59
N ASN A 83 2.25 10.09 -6.55
CA ASN A 83 3.35 9.70 -7.43
C ASN A 83 3.77 8.25 -7.20
N TYR A 84 3.96 7.84 -5.95
CA TYR A 84 4.35 6.48 -5.65
C TYR A 84 3.29 5.46 -6.09
N LEU A 85 2.02 5.77 -5.85
CA LEU A 85 0.94 4.86 -6.21
C LEU A 85 0.79 4.74 -7.73
N GLU A 86 0.94 5.85 -8.45
CA GLU A 86 0.90 5.82 -9.91
C GLU A 86 2.08 5.06 -10.50
N GLU A 87 3.26 5.21 -9.92
CA GLU A 87 4.43 4.44 -10.33
C GLU A 87 4.22 2.95 -10.07
N SER A 88 3.60 2.61 -8.95
CA SER A 88 3.28 1.22 -8.64
C SER A 88 2.34 0.63 -9.70
N LEU A 89 1.31 1.39 -10.07
CA LEU A 89 0.35 0.96 -11.09
C LEU A 89 1.00 0.80 -12.46
N ALA A 90 1.99 1.63 -12.79
CA ALA A 90 2.69 1.53 -14.05
C ALA A 90 3.46 0.20 -14.16
N ILE A 91 3.89 -0.34 -13.04
CA ILE A 91 4.59 -1.63 -13.02
C ILE A 91 3.58 -2.78 -13.05
N LYS A 92 2.56 -2.69 -12.20
CA LYS A 92 1.55 -3.74 -12.11
C LYS A 92 0.24 -3.13 -11.65
N SER A 93 -0.80 -3.28 -12.48
CA SER A 93 -2.14 -2.86 -12.09
C SER A 93 -2.63 -3.77 -10.96
N SER A 94 -2.99 -3.20 -9.85
CA SER A 94 -3.44 -3.97 -8.69
C SER A 94 -4.65 -3.33 -8.06
N TYR A 95 -5.50 -4.17 -7.50
CA TYR A 95 -6.65 -3.73 -6.73
C TYR A 95 -6.21 -2.77 -5.60
N GLU A 96 -5.16 -3.15 -4.88
CA GLU A 96 -4.74 -2.38 -3.71
C GLU A 96 -4.25 -0.97 -4.07
N ALA A 97 -3.47 -0.84 -5.15
CA ALA A 97 -3.01 0.47 -5.58
C ALA A 97 -4.17 1.37 -6.00
N HIS A 98 -5.13 0.83 -6.72
CA HIS A 98 -6.33 1.60 -7.08
C HIS A 98 -7.14 1.99 -5.86
N LEU A 99 -7.29 1.08 -4.88
CA LEU A 99 -7.98 1.37 -3.64
C LEU A 99 -7.31 2.52 -2.89
N MET A 100 -5.98 2.50 -2.82
CA MET A 100 -5.24 3.56 -2.13
C MET A 100 -5.40 4.91 -2.86
N LEU A 101 -5.37 4.92 -4.18
CA LEU A 101 -5.59 6.15 -4.95
C LEU A 101 -7.03 6.65 -4.79
N ALA A 102 -7.98 5.75 -4.69
CA ALA A 102 -9.37 6.15 -4.44
C ALA A 102 -9.49 6.83 -3.06
N LEU A 103 -8.91 6.22 -2.04
CA LEU A 103 -8.93 6.80 -0.70
C LEU A 103 -8.22 8.14 -0.64
N LEU A 104 -7.09 8.25 -1.33
CA LEU A 104 -6.35 9.51 -1.44
C LEU A 104 -7.25 10.59 -2.03
N ASN A 105 -7.89 10.30 -3.15
CA ASN A 105 -8.72 11.27 -3.83
C ASN A 105 -9.97 11.65 -3.05
N GLU A 106 -10.52 10.74 -2.26
CA GLU A 106 -11.59 11.09 -1.33
C GLU A 106 -11.11 12.12 -0.30
N LYS A 107 -9.91 11.91 0.23
CA LYS A 107 -9.36 12.81 1.26
C LYS A 107 -9.05 14.20 0.72
N ILE A 108 -8.62 14.32 -0.52
CA ILE A 108 -8.29 15.61 -1.11
C ILE A 108 -9.48 16.25 -1.85
N GLY A 109 -10.64 15.63 -1.80
CA GLY A 109 -11.87 16.24 -2.33
C GLY A 109 -12.12 16.02 -3.81
N ASN A 110 -11.64 14.93 -4.38
CA ASN A 110 -11.86 14.56 -5.77
C ASN A 110 -12.71 13.29 -5.89
N PRO A 111 -14.02 13.36 -5.59
CA PRO A 111 -14.86 12.15 -5.53
C PRO A 111 -15.01 11.44 -6.87
N GLU A 112 -14.97 12.17 -7.97
CA GLU A 112 -15.11 11.53 -9.29
C GLU A 112 -13.89 10.72 -9.65
N ILE A 113 -12.69 11.23 -9.35
CA ILE A 113 -11.46 10.50 -9.57
C ILE A 113 -11.41 9.28 -8.63
N ALA A 114 -11.85 9.47 -7.39
CA ALA A 114 -11.92 8.37 -6.44
C ALA A 114 -12.82 7.25 -6.97
N ARG A 115 -13.99 7.60 -7.49
CA ARG A 115 -14.92 6.62 -8.04
C ARG A 115 -14.31 5.85 -9.21
N ALA A 116 -13.60 6.55 -10.08
CA ALA A 116 -12.92 5.93 -11.21
C ALA A 116 -11.91 4.89 -10.74
N HIS A 117 -11.15 5.19 -9.68
CA HIS A 117 -10.19 4.24 -9.14
C HIS A 117 -10.86 3.06 -8.45
N TYR A 118 -11.98 3.28 -7.76
CA TYR A 118 -12.74 2.16 -7.19
C TYR A 118 -13.18 1.19 -8.28
N THR A 119 -13.68 1.72 -9.39
CA THR A 119 -14.11 0.91 -10.52
C THR A 119 -12.94 0.13 -11.13
N LYS A 120 -11.82 0.81 -11.36
CA LYS A 120 -10.63 0.17 -11.92
C LYS A 120 -10.08 -0.89 -10.97
N GLY A 121 -10.15 -0.64 -9.66
CA GLY A 121 -9.73 -1.61 -8.67
C GLY A 121 -10.57 -2.89 -8.75
N LEU A 122 -11.88 -2.76 -8.88
CA LEU A 122 -12.76 -3.91 -9.03
C LEU A 122 -12.46 -4.68 -10.31
N GLU A 123 -12.22 -3.97 -11.41
CA GLU A 123 -11.85 -4.61 -12.67
C GLU A 123 -10.54 -5.37 -12.54
N ALA A 124 -9.54 -4.78 -11.87
CA ALA A 124 -8.27 -5.43 -11.65
C ALA A 124 -8.41 -6.70 -10.81
N SER A 125 -9.29 -6.68 -9.81
CA SER A 125 -9.53 -7.84 -8.96
C SER A 125 -10.24 -8.98 -9.71
N GLN A 126 -10.96 -8.65 -10.77
CA GLN A 126 -11.68 -9.64 -11.56
C GLN A 126 -10.88 -10.13 -12.77
N ASN A 127 -9.75 -9.51 -13.04
CA ASN A 127 -8.92 -9.88 -14.18
C ASN A 127 -8.15 -11.17 -13.88
N PRO A 128 -8.36 -12.25 -14.61
CA PRO A 128 -7.72 -13.54 -14.34
C PRO A 128 -6.20 -13.49 -14.45
N GLY A 129 -5.64 -12.50 -15.14
CA GLY A 129 -4.19 -12.36 -15.25
C GLY A 129 -3.53 -11.69 -14.04
N VAL A 130 -4.30 -11.13 -13.14
CA VAL A 130 -3.79 -10.33 -12.02
C VAL A 130 -3.82 -11.09 -10.70
N GLY A 131 -4.28 -12.29 -10.72
CA GLY A 131 -4.42 -13.09 -9.52
C GLY A 131 -5.82 -13.61 -9.43
N LYS A 132 -5.96 -14.66 -8.69
CA LYS A 132 -7.24 -15.31 -8.56
C LYS A 132 -7.93 -14.82 -7.31
N PHE A 133 -8.92 -13.97 -7.52
CA PHE A 133 -9.79 -13.57 -6.43
C PHE A 133 -10.94 -14.55 -6.36
N SER A 134 -11.05 -15.24 -5.23
CA SER A 134 -12.18 -16.09 -4.95
C SER A 134 -13.37 -15.21 -4.56
N ASP A 135 -14.56 -15.81 -4.56
CA ASP A 135 -15.74 -15.11 -4.07
C ASP A 135 -15.54 -14.57 -2.67
N LYS A 136 -14.78 -15.29 -1.87
CA LYS A 136 -14.44 -14.88 -0.52
C LYS A 136 -13.64 -13.58 -0.51
N THR A 137 -12.69 -13.44 -1.46
CA THR A 137 -11.91 -12.21 -1.58
C THR A 137 -12.78 -11.06 -2.03
N LEU A 138 -13.67 -11.29 -2.99
CA LEU A 138 -14.60 -10.27 -3.44
C LEU A 138 -15.54 -9.84 -2.32
N GLY A 139 -15.93 -10.77 -1.45
CA GLY A 139 -16.74 -10.47 -0.29
C GLY A 139 -16.04 -9.58 0.73
N ALA A 140 -14.70 -9.49 0.66
CA ALA A 140 -13.94 -8.63 1.53
C ALA A 140 -13.86 -7.18 1.04
N ILE A 141 -14.42 -6.88 -0.12
CA ILE A 141 -14.45 -5.51 -0.64
C ILE A 141 -15.29 -4.65 0.31
N PRO A 142 -14.75 -3.52 0.78
CA PRO A 142 -15.49 -2.67 1.71
C PRO A 142 -16.84 -2.24 1.17
N ALA A 143 -17.85 -2.22 2.03
CA ALA A 143 -19.21 -1.84 1.63
C ALA A 143 -19.26 -0.46 0.97
N LYS A 144 -18.39 0.46 1.40
CA LYS A 144 -18.36 1.81 0.82
C LYS A 144 -17.95 1.81 -0.65
N LEU A 145 -17.21 0.80 -1.11
CA LEU A 145 -16.91 0.66 -2.53
C LEU A 145 -18.16 0.33 -3.33
N LEU A 146 -19.03 -0.48 -2.76
CA LEU A 146 -20.29 -0.87 -3.41
C LEU A 146 -21.28 0.30 -3.43
N ILE A 147 -21.28 1.10 -2.38
CA ILE A 147 -22.14 2.28 -2.29
C ILE A 147 -21.78 3.30 -3.36
N HIS A 148 -20.51 3.51 -3.62
CA HIS A 148 -20.05 4.49 -4.61
C HIS A 148 -20.42 4.14 -6.04
N LYS A 149 -20.95 2.97 -6.29
CA LYS A 149 -21.44 2.59 -7.61
C LYS A 149 -22.79 3.16 -7.94
N ASN A 150 -23.52 3.59 -6.94
CA ASN A 150 -24.84 4.19 -7.13
C ASN A 150 -24.73 5.72 -7.25
#